data_68de06cad2a60530a7f1232fca37e41b
#
_entry.id   68de06cad2a60530a7f1232fca37e41b
#
_cell.length_a   1.000
_cell.length_b   1.000
_cell.length_c   1.000
_cell.angle_alpha   90.00
_cell.angle_beta   90.00
_cell.angle_gamma   90.00
#
_symmetry.space_group_name_H-M   'P 1'
#
loop_
_entity.id
_entity.type
_entity.pdbx_description
1 polymer ?
#
loop_
_entity_poly.entity_id
_entity_poly.type
_entity_poly.pdbx_seq_one_letter_code
_entity_poly.pdbx_strand_id
1 'polypeptide(L)'
;MTARVTSGAPQAGRVTVIGSLNMDLVVRAPRLPLPGETLAGHAFAQAAGGKGGNQAVAAARLGAQVAMIGCVGADAHGAALRAGLEAEGIDCAGLATSATASTGVALIVVDDASQNAIVIVAGGNGEVTPDTIAHHDEAIAAADVLICQLETPADAVFAALSAGRRLGRTVVLNPAPAIAPLPAGWLPLVDYLIPNEVEAAALTGLPIRDPADAEAAARALQAGGAHNVLVTLGARGVLALTADGAARHYPAPAVQAVDTTAAGDTFIGGFAARLAAGADVDAAIRFAQRAAALSVTRAGAQPSIPTLAELAD
;
A
#
# COMPACT_ATOMS: atom_id res chain seq x y z
N MET A 1 -17.05 -46.28 8.30
CA MET A 1 -16.94 -45.21 7.28
C MET A 1 -16.02 -44.14 7.84
N THR A 2 -14.74 -44.20 7.50
CA THR A 2 -13.72 -43.25 7.94
C THR A 2 -13.73 -42.07 6.99
N ALA A 3 -14.16 -40.89 7.46
CA ALA A 3 -14.07 -39.62 6.69
C ALA A 3 -12.61 -39.32 6.49
N ARG A 4 -12.14 -39.31 5.23
CA ARG A 4 -10.85 -38.74 4.84
C ARG A 4 -10.92 -37.24 5.06
N VAL A 5 -10.22 -36.73 6.06
CA VAL A 5 -9.87 -35.32 6.16
C VAL A 5 -8.81 -35.10 5.08
N THR A 6 -9.19 -34.49 3.95
CA THR A 6 -8.26 -33.98 2.96
C THR A 6 -7.64 -32.73 3.54
N SER A 7 -6.41 -32.82 4.02
CA SER A 7 -5.55 -31.67 4.31
C SER A 7 -5.13 -31.07 2.96
N GLY A 8 -6.00 -30.27 2.35
CA GLY A 8 -5.60 -29.37 1.29
C GLY A 8 -4.66 -28.32 1.87
N ALA A 9 -3.52 -28.07 1.23
CA ALA A 9 -2.71 -26.89 1.52
C ALA A 9 -3.65 -25.66 1.46
N PRO A 10 -3.49 -24.67 2.37
CA PRO A 10 -4.32 -23.48 2.34
C PRO A 10 -4.21 -22.85 0.93
N GLN A 11 -5.34 -22.69 0.29
CA GLN A 11 -5.40 -22.11 -1.05
C GLN A 11 -4.90 -20.66 -0.93
N ALA A 12 -3.98 -20.25 -1.80
CA ALA A 12 -3.49 -18.89 -1.83
C ALA A 12 -4.67 -17.93 -2.06
N GLY A 13 -4.85 -16.96 -1.16
CA GLY A 13 -5.90 -15.96 -1.28
C GLY A 13 -5.64 -15.03 -2.46
N ARG A 14 -6.68 -14.39 -2.98
CA ARG A 14 -6.62 -13.49 -4.14
C ARG A 14 -6.71 -12.04 -3.69
N VAL A 15 -5.77 -11.23 -4.13
CA VAL A 15 -5.73 -9.79 -3.85
C VAL A 15 -5.74 -9.03 -5.18
N THR A 16 -6.66 -8.09 -5.33
CA THR A 16 -6.61 -7.13 -6.44
C THR A 16 -6.15 -5.78 -5.89
N VAL A 17 -5.11 -5.22 -6.49
CA VAL A 17 -4.61 -3.89 -6.15
C VAL A 17 -4.98 -2.90 -7.23
N ILE A 18 -5.67 -1.82 -6.85
CA ILE A 18 -5.97 -0.69 -7.75
C ILE A 18 -5.15 0.49 -7.24
N GLY A 19 -4.18 0.95 -8.03
CA GLY A 19 -3.28 1.98 -7.52
C GLY A 19 -2.17 2.39 -8.48
N SER A 20 -1.23 3.13 -7.91
CA SER A 20 -0.13 3.79 -8.60
C SER A 20 1.05 2.89 -8.88
N LEU A 21 1.76 3.25 -9.94
CA LEU A 21 3.07 2.73 -10.31
C LEU A 21 3.98 3.92 -10.63
N ASN A 22 5.10 4.05 -9.95
CA ASN A 22 6.06 5.11 -10.16
C ASN A 22 7.46 4.55 -10.41
N MET A 23 8.24 5.23 -11.24
CA MET A 23 9.68 5.08 -11.24
C MET A 23 10.27 6.13 -10.30
N ASP A 24 10.90 5.69 -9.22
CA ASP A 24 11.59 6.55 -8.29
C ASP A 24 12.98 6.86 -8.83
N LEU A 25 13.25 8.16 -9.05
CA LEU A 25 14.52 8.68 -9.54
C LEU A 25 15.23 9.36 -8.38
N VAL A 26 16.19 8.67 -7.79
CA VAL A 26 16.84 9.09 -6.55
C VAL A 26 18.20 9.67 -6.85
N VAL A 27 18.42 10.92 -6.50
CA VAL A 27 19.72 11.60 -6.54
C VAL A 27 20.21 11.81 -5.11
N ARG A 28 21.47 11.45 -4.84
CA ARG A 28 22.15 11.82 -3.60
C ARG A 28 23.04 13.02 -3.83
N ALA A 29 22.97 14.01 -2.94
CA ALA A 29 23.71 15.25 -3.01
C ALA A 29 24.20 15.67 -1.61
N PRO A 30 25.22 16.53 -1.48
CA PRO A 30 25.71 17.00 -0.18
C PRO A 30 24.63 17.70 0.67
N ARG A 31 23.68 18.34 0.02
CA ARG A 31 22.52 19.04 0.61
C ARG A 31 21.41 19.20 -0.41
N LEU A 32 20.25 19.63 0.02
CA LEU A 32 19.19 20.01 -0.92
C LEU A 32 19.59 21.29 -1.69
N PRO A 33 19.28 21.38 -3.01
CA PRO A 33 19.60 22.56 -3.83
C PRO A 33 18.74 23.77 -3.43
N LEU A 34 19.32 24.96 -3.51
CA LEU A 34 18.59 26.21 -3.35
C LEU A 34 17.95 26.66 -4.68
N PRO A 35 16.92 27.51 -4.65
CA PRO A 35 16.33 28.06 -5.87
C PRO A 35 17.37 28.71 -6.79
N GLY A 36 17.41 28.30 -8.06
CA GLY A 36 18.35 28.82 -9.08
C GLY A 36 19.76 28.23 -9.02
N GLU A 37 20.02 27.31 -8.11
CA GLU A 37 21.33 26.66 -7.96
C GLU A 37 21.47 25.42 -8.84
N THR A 38 22.66 25.22 -9.39
CA THR A 38 23.10 23.95 -9.96
C THR A 38 24.04 23.28 -8.98
N LEU A 39 23.60 22.17 -8.37
CA LEU A 39 24.37 21.40 -7.39
C LEU A 39 24.78 20.05 -7.99
N ALA A 40 26.06 19.68 -7.86
CA ALA A 40 26.53 18.36 -8.28
C ALA A 40 26.11 17.28 -7.26
N GLY A 41 25.35 16.29 -7.70
CA GLY A 41 25.08 15.07 -6.95
C GLY A 41 26.26 14.09 -7.06
N HIS A 42 26.32 13.10 -6.15
CA HIS A 42 27.38 12.08 -6.12
C HIS A 42 26.87 10.66 -6.37
N ALA A 43 25.55 10.45 -6.41
CA ALA A 43 24.97 9.16 -6.80
C ALA A 43 23.61 9.35 -7.45
N PHE A 44 23.25 8.41 -8.34
CA PHE A 44 21.93 8.30 -8.96
C PHE A 44 21.49 6.85 -8.96
N ALA A 45 20.22 6.63 -8.63
CA ALA A 45 19.58 5.32 -8.68
C ALA A 45 18.16 5.43 -9.24
N GLN A 46 17.70 4.35 -9.85
CA GLN A 46 16.29 4.19 -10.24
C GLN A 46 15.73 2.97 -9.51
N ALA A 47 14.52 3.09 -9.01
CA ALA A 47 13.83 2.00 -8.33
C ALA A 47 12.35 1.96 -8.70
N ALA A 48 11.79 0.76 -8.78
CA ALA A 48 10.35 0.59 -8.88
C ALA A 48 9.70 1.02 -7.56
N GLY A 49 8.67 1.86 -7.67
CA GLY A 49 7.93 2.43 -6.56
C GLY A 49 6.45 2.63 -6.90
N GLY A 50 5.83 3.57 -6.22
CA GLY A 50 4.38 3.75 -6.22
C GLY A 50 3.70 2.82 -5.22
N LYS A 51 2.78 3.38 -4.43
CA LYS A 51 2.13 2.63 -3.35
C LYS A 51 1.41 1.39 -3.85
N GLY A 52 0.70 1.50 -4.99
CA GLY A 52 0.03 0.36 -5.61
C GLY A 52 0.99 -0.76 -5.97
N GLY A 53 2.10 -0.44 -6.66
CA GLY A 53 3.13 -1.40 -7.04
C GLY A 53 3.80 -2.06 -5.82
N ASN A 54 4.15 -1.26 -4.81
CA ASN A 54 4.77 -1.78 -3.58
C ASN A 54 3.84 -2.74 -2.83
N GLN A 55 2.56 -2.39 -2.68
CA GLN A 55 1.55 -3.21 -1.99
C GLN A 55 1.24 -4.48 -2.77
N ALA A 56 1.22 -4.41 -4.12
CA ALA A 56 1.05 -5.57 -4.98
C ALA A 56 2.22 -6.56 -4.84
N VAL A 57 3.47 -6.06 -4.93
CA VAL A 57 4.68 -6.88 -4.72
C VAL A 57 4.70 -7.49 -3.32
N ALA A 58 4.35 -6.70 -2.29
CA ALA A 58 4.29 -7.21 -0.92
C ALA A 58 3.26 -8.34 -0.78
N ALA A 59 2.05 -8.17 -1.32
CA ALA A 59 1.02 -9.21 -1.26
C ALA A 59 1.45 -10.48 -2.00
N ALA A 60 2.08 -10.36 -3.18
CA ALA A 60 2.54 -11.50 -3.98
C ALA A 60 3.65 -12.26 -3.26
N ARG A 61 4.72 -11.57 -2.83
CA ARG A 61 5.83 -12.19 -2.11
C ARG A 61 5.41 -12.85 -0.80
N LEU A 62 4.34 -12.34 -0.19
CA LEU A 62 3.78 -12.83 1.08
C LEU A 62 2.65 -13.85 0.91
N GLY A 63 2.50 -14.38 -0.32
CA GLY A 63 1.76 -15.60 -0.59
C GLY A 63 0.38 -15.44 -1.21
N ALA A 64 -0.02 -14.25 -1.63
CA ALA A 64 -1.26 -14.04 -2.37
C ALA A 64 -1.10 -14.24 -3.88
N GLN A 65 -2.19 -14.60 -4.57
CA GLN A 65 -2.33 -14.40 -6.01
C GLN A 65 -2.79 -12.97 -6.24
N VAL A 66 -2.01 -12.19 -6.99
CA VAL A 66 -2.24 -10.74 -7.12
C VAL A 66 -2.57 -10.36 -8.56
N ALA A 67 -3.60 -9.51 -8.72
CA ALA A 67 -3.89 -8.77 -9.95
C ALA A 67 -3.67 -7.28 -9.71
N MET A 68 -3.05 -6.59 -10.68
CA MET A 68 -2.81 -5.14 -10.64
C MET A 68 -3.67 -4.43 -11.68
N ILE A 69 -4.42 -3.42 -11.22
CA ILE A 69 -5.18 -2.49 -12.07
C ILE A 69 -4.57 -1.10 -11.89
N GLY A 70 -4.16 -0.48 -12.99
CA GLY A 70 -3.50 0.81 -13.00
C GLY A 70 -3.16 1.27 -14.41
N CYS A 71 -2.30 2.28 -14.53
CA CYS A 71 -1.86 2.76 -15.83
C CYS A 71 -0.40 3.23 -15.78
N VAL A 72 0.39 2.83 -16.79
CA VAL A 72 1.76 3.31 -17.04
C VAL A 72 1.83 4.00 -18.40
N GLY A 73 2.89 4.74 -18.66
CA GLY A 73 3.15 5.33 -19.97
C GLY A 73 3.69 4.32 -20.99
N ALA A 74 3.61 4.66 -22.28
CA ALA A 74 4.25 3.93 -23.37
C ALA A 74 5.76 4.29 -23.47
N ASP A 75 6.48 4.16 -22.36
CA ASP A 75 7.90 4.53 -22.21
C ASP A 75 8.71 3.41 -21.54
N ALA A 76 10.03 3.61 -21.44
CA ALA A 76 10.94 2.63 -20.86
C ALA A 76 10.65 2.35 -19.38
N HIS A 77 10.17 3.34 -18.61
CA HIS A 77 9.79 3.16 -17.21
C HIS A 77 8.54 2.29 -17.10
N GLY A 78 7.52 2.54 -17.92
CA GLY A 78 6.30 1.72 -17.95
C GLY A 78 6.59 0.27 -18.30
N ALA A 79 7.42 0.04 -19.32
CA ALA A 79 7.86 -1.30 -19.70
C ALA A 79 8.62 -2.01 -18.56
N ALA A 80 9.53 -1.30 -17.88
CA ALA A 80 10.30 -1.86 -16.76
C ALA A 80 9.41 -2.18 -15.54
N LEU A 81 8.47 -1.30 -15.17
CA LEU A 81 7.56 -1.52 -14.06
C LEU A 81 6.63 -2.71 -14.31
N ARG A 82 6.06 -2.82 -15.53
CA ARG A 82 5.24 -3.98 -15.92
C ARG A 82 6.05 -5.28 -15.83
N ALA A 83 7.22 -5.32 -16.45
CA ALA A 83 8.08 -6.50 -16.43
C ALA A 83 8.49 -6.91 -15.00
N GLY A 84 8.73 -5.92 -14.11
CA GLY A 84 8.99 -6.17 -12.70
C GLY A 84 7.82 -6.84 -11.98
N LEU A 85 6.59 -6.36 -12.19
CA LEU A 85 5.40 -6.98 -11.61
C LEU A 85 5.16 -8.40 -12.15
N GLU A 86 5.31 -8.60 -13.45
CA GLU A 86 5.17 -9.91 -14.10
C GLU A 86 6.21 -10.91 -13.57
N ALA A 87 7.44 -10.46 -13.29
CA ALA A 87 8.49 -11.28 -12.68
C ALA A 87 8.15 -11.71 -11.24
N GLU A 88 7.33 -10.93 -10.52
CA GLU A 88 6.78 -11.30 -9.20
C GLU A 88 5.53 -12.20 -9.31
N GLY A 89 5.13 -12.60 -10.52
CA GLY A 89 3.93 -13.42 -10.75
C GLY A 89 2.61 -12.66 -10.62
N ILE A 90 2.63 -11.33 -10.70
CA ILE A 90 1.45 -10.49 -10.60
C ILE A 90 0.76 -10.44 -11.98
N ASP A 91 -0.56 -10.65 -12.00
CA ASP A 91 -1.37 -10.51 -13.21
C ASP A 91 -1.50 -9.02 -13.57
N CYS A 92 -0.92 -8.65 -14.70
CA CYS A 92 -0.92 -7.30 -15.26
C CYS A 92 -1.94 -7.09 -16.38
N ALA A 93 -2.94 -7.96 -16.55
CA ALA A 93 -3.98 -7.80 -17.57
C ALA A 93 -4.79 -6.49 -17.36
N GLY A 94 -4.94 -6.05 -16.11
CA GLY A 94 -5.59 -4.78 -15.76
C GLY A 94 -4.67 -3.55 -15.81
N LEU A 95 -3.40 -3.71 -16.16
CA LEU A 95 -2.47 -2.60 -16.26
C LEU A 95 -2.49 -1.98 -17.65
N ALA A 96 -3.13 -0.83 -17.80
CA ALA A 96 -3.21 -0.09 -19.06
C ALA A 96 -1.86 0.55 -19.43
N THR A 97 -1.72 0.91 -20.70
CA THR A 97 -0.59 1.69 -21.21
C THR A 97 -1.13 2.94 -21.90
N SER A 98 -0.80 4.11 -21.33
CA SER A 98 -1.15 5.40 -21.91
C SER A 98 -0.29 5.70 -23.13
N ALA A 99 -0.93 6.19 -24.19
CA ALA A 99 -0.25 6.68 -25.38
C ALA A 99 0.14 8.19 -25.26
N THR A 100 -0.41 8.88 -24.28
CA THR A 100 -0.32 10.34 -24.14
C THR A 100 0.42 10.81 -22.89
N ALA A 101 0.29 10.07 -21.78
CA ALA A 101 0.99 10.37 -20.54
C ALA A 101 2.28 9.54 -20.40
N SER A 102 3.30 10.12 -19.78
CA SER A 102 4.47 9.38 -19.32
C SER A 102 4.08 8.45 -18.15
N THR A 103 4.93 7.49 -17.86
CA THR A 103 4.84 6.73 -16.59
C THR A 103 4.97 7.68 -15.40
N GLY A 104 4.30 7.38 -14.29
CA GLY A 104 4.44 8.09 -13.04
C GLY A 104 5.89 8.07 -12.56
N VAL A 105 6.38 9.21 -12.07
CA VAL A 105 7.74 9.33 -11.53
C VAL A 105 7.73 10.06 -10.20
N ALA A 106 8.64 9.68 -9.30
CA ALA A 106 9.01 10.44 -8.13
C ALA A 106 10.46 10.90 -8.28
N LEU A 107 10.68 12.23 -8.34
CA LEU A 107 12.01 12.83 -8.29
C LEU A 107 12.39 13.03 -6.85
N ILE A 108 13.40 12.32 -6.38
CA ILE A 108 13.80 12.28 -4.97
C ILE A 108 15.22 12.77 -4.84
N VAL A 109 15.43 13.88 -4.14
CA VAL A 109 16.75 14.35 -3.75
C VAL A 109 16.96 14.00 -2.28
N VAL A 110 18.03 13.27 -1.97
CA VAL A 110 18.41 12.90 -0.59
C VAL A 110 19.76 13.50 -0.29
N ASP A 111 19.85 14.24 0.81
CA ASP A 111 21.12 14.84 1.26
C ASP A 111 21.92 13.92 2.20
N ASP A 112 23.16 14.34 2.51
CA ASP A 112 24.06 13.58 3.42
C ASP A 112 23.55 13.51 4.86
N ALA A 113 22.60 14.39 5.24
CA ALA A 113 21.91 14.35 6.52
C ALA A 113 20.65 13.48 6.50
N SER A 114 20.40 12.75 5.38
CA SER A 114 19.22 11.91 5.16
C SER A 114 17.89 12.68 5.11
N GLN A 115 17.94 13.99 4.85
CA GLN A 115 16.77 14.78 4.53
C GLN A 115 16.41 14.57 3.06
N ASN A 116 15.12 14.59 2.73
CA ASN A 116 14.68 14.42 1.34
C ASN A 116 13.73 15.53 0.90
N ALA A 117 13.73 15.76 -0.42
CA ALA A 117 12.72 16.53 -1.12
C ALA A 117 12.19 15.67 -2.28
N ILE A 118 10.87 15.59 -2.38
CA ILE A 118 10.20 14.71 -3.34
C ILE A 118 9.23 15.51 -4.18
N VAL A 119 9.30 15.35 -5.51
CA VAL A 119 8.33 15.86 -6.45
C VAL A 119 7.76 14.70 -7.23
N ILE A 120 6.43 14.55 -7.23
CA ILE A 120 5.73 13.47 -7.90
C ILE A 120 5.04 14.03 -9.15
N VAL A 121 5.18 13.31 -10.26
CA VAL A 121 4.40 13.50 -11.48
C VAL A 121 3.55 12.24 -11.66
N ALA A 122 2.23 12.38 -11.60
CA ALA A 122 1.32 11.23 -11.64
C ALA A 122 1.43 10.45 -12.97
N GLY A 123 1.63 11.12 -14.09
CA GLY A 123 1.68 10.48 -15.40
C GLY A 123 0.46 9.59 -15.65
N GLY A 124 0.68 8.36 -16.11
CA GLY A 124 -0.37 7.39 -16.37
C GLY A 124 -1.26 7.08 -15.16
N ASN A 125 -0.75 7.20 -13.92
CA ASN A 125 -1.59 7.03 -12.73
C ASN A 125 -2.77 8.01 -12.72
N GLY A 126 -2.60 9.20 -13.29
CA GLY A 126 -3.66 10.20 -13.44
C GLY A 126 -4.72 9.85 -14.49
N GLU A 127 -4.50 8.85 -15.32
CA GLU A 127 -5.44 8.40 -16.36
C GLU A 127 -6.33 7.22 -15.94
N VAL A 128 -6.19 6.73 -14.72
CA VAL A 128 -7.12 5.73 -14.16
C VAL A 128 -8.46 6.43 -13.92
N THR A 129 -9.53 5.89 -14.49
CA THR A 129 -10.88 6.48 -14.46
C THR A 129 -11.90 5.52 -13.86
N PRO A 130 -13.11 5.99 -13.50
CA PRO A 130 -14.22 5.11 -13.14
C PRO A 130 -14.55 4.06 -14.19
N ASP A 131 -14.42 4.41 -15.49
CA ASP A 131 -14.63 3.46 -16.59
C ASP A 131 -13.54 2.39 -16.59
N THR A 132 -12.28 2.74 -16.29
CA THR A 132 -11.22 1.74 -16.10
C THR A 132 -11.63 0.72 -15.04
N ILE A 133 -12.16 1.17 -13.92
CA ILE A 133 -12.61 0.27 -12.83
C ILE A 133 -13.76 -0.62 -13.29
N ALA A 134 -14.77 -0.06 -13.95
CA ALA A 134 -15.93 -0.81 -14.44
C ALA A 134 -15.55 -1.90 -15.46
N HIS A 135 -14.54 -1.66 -16.29
CA HIS A 135 -14.03 -2.66 -17.25
C HIS A 135 -13.35 -3.86 -16.57
N HIS A 136 -12.94 -3.72 -15.30
CA HIS A 136 -12.26 -4.76 -14.54
C HIS A 136 -13.10 -5.35 -13.39
N ASP A 137 -14.44 -5.22 -13.46
CA ASP A 137 -15.36 -5.80 -12.48
C ASP A 137 -15.13 -7.30 -12.25
N GLU A 138 -14.77 -8.06 -13.28
CA GLU A 138 -14.48 -9.49 -13.15
C GLU A 138 -13.22 -9.75 -12.29
N ALA A 139 -12.16 -8.98 -12.49
CA ALA A 139 -10.93 -9.09 -11.69
C ALA A 139 -11.18 -8.69 -10.23
N ILE A 140 -12.02 -7.67 -10.00
CA ILE A 140 -12.43 -7.25 -8.65
C ILE A 140 -13.31 -8.32 -8.02
N ALA A 141 -14.26 -8.89 -8.75
CA ALA A 141 -15.15 -9.96 -8.25
C ALA A 141 -14.40 -11.25 -7.91
N ALA A 142 -13.30 -11.53 -8.59
CA ALA A 142 -12.46 -12.70 -8.34
C ALA A 142 -11.58 -12.56 -7.10
N ALA A 143 -11.37 -11.33 -6.58
CA ALA A 143 -10.55 -11.08 -5.41
C ALA A 143 -11.28 -11.47 -4.11
N ASP A 144 -10.53 -11.85 -3.08
CA ASP A 144 -10.98 -11.92 -1.70
C ASP A 144 -10.82 -10.55 -1.01
N VAL A 145 -9.73 -9.85 -1.35
CA VAL A 145 -9.37 -8.53 -0.82
C VAL A 145 -9.04 -7.57 -1.96
N LEU A 146 -9.60 -6.37 -1.89
CA LEU A 146 -9.29 -5.23 -2.76
C LEU A 146 -8.48 -4.20 -1.97
N ILE A 147 -7.35 -3.74 -2.53
CA ILE A 147 -6.52 -2.69 -1.94
C ILE A 147 -6.56 -1.45 -2.82
N CYS A 148 -6.77 -0.28 -2.21
CA CYS A 148 -6.69 1.04 -2.85
C CYS A 148 -5.82 2.01 -2.04
N GLN A 149 -5.25 3.02 -2.72
CA GLN A 149 -4.51 4.15 -2.12
C GLN A 149 -4.98 5.45 -2.77
N LEU A 150 -4.35 6.59 -2.45
CA LEU A 150 -4.76 7.91 -2.93
C LEU A 150 -3.76 8.54 -3.92
N GLU A 151 -3.00 7.73 -4.66
CA GLU A 151 -2.08 8.19 -5.72
C GLU A 151 -2.69 8.06 -7.14
N THR A 152 -3.98 7.73 -7.23
CA THR A 152 -4.79 7.75 -8.46
C THR A 152 -5.95 8.73 -8.28
N PRO A 153 -6.66 9.13 -9.36
CA PRO A 153 -7.77 10.09 -9.24
C PRO A 153 -8.85 9.67 -8.24
N ALA A 154 -9.34 10.64 -7.49
CA ALA A 154 -10.27 10.40 -6.40
C ALA A 154 -11.59 9.75 -6.84
N ASP A 155 -12.08 10.06 -8.04
CA ASP A 155 -13.27 9.46 -8.64
C ASP A 155 -13.05 7.99 -9.00
N ALA A 156 -11.87 7.63 -9.48
CA ALA A 156 -11.47 6.24 -9.74
C ALA A 156 -11.35 5.44 -8.44
N VAL A 157 -10.74 6.03 -7.39
CA VAL A 157 -10.69 5.41 -6.06
C VAL A 157 -12.10 5.16 -5.52
N PHE A 158 -12.99 6.17 -5.59
CA PHE A 158 -14.38 6.02 -5.15
C PHE A 158 -15.11 4.92 -5.93
N ALA A 159 -14.90 4.84 -7.24
CA ALA A 159 -15.47 3.78 -8.07
C ALA A 159 -14.95 2.40 -7.63
N ALA A 160 -13.65 2.28 -7.33
CA ALA A 160 -13.05 1.05 -6.85
C ALA A 160 -13.60 0.58 -5.49
N LEU A 161 -13.69 1.50 -4.52
CA LEU A 161 -14.29 1.22 -3.20
C LEU A 161 -15.75 0.77 -3.36
N SER A 162 -16.52 1.47 -4.21
CA SER A 162 -17.93 1.16 -4.49
C SER A 162 -18.08 -0.20 -5.18
N ALA A 163 -17.21 -0.53 -6.14
CA ALA A 163 -17.21 -1.82 -6.82
C ALA A 163 -16.88 -2.96 -5.84
N GLY A 164 -15.82 -2.80 -5.02
CA GLY A 164 -15.47 -3.77 -3.98
C GLY A 164 -16.64 -4.05 -3.04
N ARG A 165 -17.30 -3.01 -2.53
CA ARG A 165 -18.47 -3.14 -1.66
C ARG A 165 -19.65 -3.82 -2.36
N ARG A 166 -19.98 -3.40 -3.58
CA ARG A 166 -21.06 -3.96 -4.41
C ARG A 166 -20.84 -5.45 -4.70
N LEU A 167 -19.59 -5.84 -4.94
CA LEU A 167 -19.20 -7.22 -5.27
C LEU A 167 -18.94 -8.07 -4.03
N GLY A 168 -19.12 -7.52 -2.81
CA GLY A 168 -18.95 -8.22 -1.53
C GLY A 168 -17.49 -8.60 -1.25
N ARG A 169 -16.54 -7.78 -1.68
CA ARG A 169 -15.11 -7.99 -1.42
C ARG A 169 -14.69 -7.26 -0.14
N THR A 170 -13.67 -7.78 0.53
CA THR A 170 -13.05 -7.04 1.65
C THR A 170 -12.27 -5.86 1.07
N VAL A 171 -12.64 -4.65 1.47
CA VAL A 171 -12.05 -3.39 0.95
C VAL A 171 -11.04 -2.83 1.95
N VAL A 172 -9.79 -2.73 1.53
CA VAL A 172 -8.68 -2.11 2.27
C VAL A 172 -8.34 -0.77 1.61
N LEU A 173 -8.39 0.32 2.37
CA LEU A 173 -7.94 1.64 1.93
C LEU A 173 -6.74 2.09 2.76
N ASN A 174 -5.62 2.33 2.07
CA ASN A 174 -4.53 3.13 2.62
C ASN A 174 -4.74 4.59 2.20
N PRO A 175 -5.12 5.50 3.10
CA PRO A 175 -5.44 6.88 2.77
C PRO A 175 -4.18 7.73 2.58
N ALA A 176 -3.25 7.26 1.74
CA ALA A 176 -1.92 7.83 1.48
C ALA A 176 -1.72 8.16 -0.01
N PRO A 177 -1.17 9.36 -0.33
CA PRO A 177 -0.94 10.49 0.57
C PRO A 177 -2.25 11.05 1.11
N ALA A 178 -2.24 11.61 2.32
CA ALA A 178 -3.46 12.08 2.95
C ALA A 178 -4.14 13.21 2.15
N ILE A 179 -5.41 12.98 1.81
CA ILE A 179 -6.33 14.01 1.31
C ILE A 179 -7.32 14.25 2.43
N ALA A 180 -7.28 15.43 3.03
CA ALA A 180 -8.09 15.73 4.20
C ALA A 180 -9.04 16.92 3.96
N PRO A 181 -10.32 16.77 4.31
CA PRO A 181 -10.97 15.52 4.76
C PRO A 181 -11.17 14.52 3.60
N LEU A 182 -11.33 13.24 3.92
CA LEU A 182 -11.80 12.28 2.91
C LEU A 182 -13.19 12.68 2.43
N PRO A 183 -13.50 12.51 1.13
CA PRO A 183 -14.82 12.86 0.61
C PRO A 183 -15.94 12.10 1.33
N ALA A 184 -17.10 12.75 1.47
CA ALA A 184 -18.25 12.14 2.12
C ALA A 184 -18.67 10.83 1.43
N GLY A 185 -19.06 9.83 2.24
CA GLY A 185 -19.53 8.53 1.73
C GLY A 185 -18.42 7.51 1.44
N TRP A 186 -17.14 7.85 1.59
CA TRP A 186 -16.06 6.90 1.36
C TRP A 186 -15.88 5.90 2.51
N LEU A 187 -15.85 6.39 3.75
CA LEU A 187 -15.55 5.55 4.92
C LEU A 187 -16.51 4.37 5.08
N PRO A 188 -17.83 4.46 4.83
CA PRO A 188 -18.73 3.31 4.90
C PRO A 188 -18.47 2.21 3.86
N LEU A 189 -17.66 2.49 2.82
CA LEU A 189 -17.28 1.53 1.80
C LEU A 189 -16.04 0.70 2.20
N VAL A 190 -15.36 1.10 3.30
CA VAL A 190 -14.04 0.57 3.68
C VAL A 190 -14.17 -0.39 4.86
N ASP A 191 -13.73 -1.63 4.66
CA ASP A 191 -13.68 -2.62 5.74
C ASP A 191 -12.45 -2.42 6.64
N TYR A 192 -11.31 -2.05 6.05
CA TYR A 192 -10.07 -1.75 6.78
C TYR A 192 -9.45 -0.45 6.27
N LEU A 193 -9.50 0.59 7.09
CA LEU A 193 -8.78 1.85 6.85
C LEU A 193 -7.41 1.77 7.54
N ILE A 194 -6.33 1.92 6.76
CA ILE A 194 -4.97 1.74 7.29
C ILE A 194 -4.14 3.01 7.06
N PRO A 195 -4.32 4.06 7.88
CA PRO A 195 -3.47 5.25 7.88
C PRO A 195 -2.21 5.04 8.73
N ASN A 196 -1.16 5.82 8.45
CA ASN A 196 -0.11 6.08 9.42
C ASN A 196 -0.49 7.23 10.37
N GLU A 197 0.40 7.58 11.31
CA GLU A 197 0.18 8.66 12.30
C GLU A 197 -0.11 10.01 11.65
N VAL A 198 0.65 10.34 10.60
CA VAL A 198 0.52 11.63 9.89
C VAL A 198 -0.80 11.69 9.13
N GLU A 199 -1.15 10.61 8.47
CA GLU A 199 -2.40 10.48 7.72
C GLU A 199 -3.62 10.51 8.65
N ALA A 200 -3.56 9.74 9.75
CA ALA A 200 -4.64 9.73 10.74
C ALA A 200 -4.82 11.11 11.41
N ALA A 201 -3.72 11.79 11.73
CA ALA A 201 -3.78 13.15 12.26
C ALA A 201 -4.37 14.14 11.24
N ALA A 202 -3.97 14.06 9.98
CA ALA A 202 -4.51 14.92 8.91
C ALA A 202 -6.02 14.69 8.71
N LEU A 203 -6.47 13.42 8.71
CA LEU A 203 -7.86 13.06 8.48
C LEU A 203 -8.80 13.46 9.63
N THR A 204 -8.29 13.47 10.86
CA THR A 204 -9.11 13.72 12.07
C THR A 204 -8.90 15.09 12.68
N GLY A 205 -7.80 15.77 12.37
CA GLY A 205 -7.36 16.99 13.05
C GLY A 205 -6.81 16.74 14.47
N LEU A 206 -6.67 15.48 14.90
CA LEU A 206 -6.17 15.10 16.22
C LEU A 206 -4.66 14.79 16.15
N PRO A 207 -3.82 15.37 17.02
CA PRO A 207 -2.41 15.02 17.05
C PRO A 207 -2.21 13.60 17.61
N ILE A 208 -1.23 12.85 17.06
CA ILE A 208 -0.94 11.49 17.48
C ILE A 208 0.47 11.42 18.04
N ARG A 209 0.60 11.38 19.36
CA ARG A 209 1.86 11.34 20.10
C ARG A 209 2.13 9.97 20.71
N ASP A 210 1.08 9.22 20.98
CA ASP A 210 1.11 7.93 21.65
C ASP A 210 -0.06 7.02 21.17
N PRO A 211 -0.11 5.76 21.60
CA PRO A 211 -1.19 4.85 21.22
C PRO A 211 -2.58 5.28 21.68
N ALA A 212 -2.71 6.08 22.75
CA ALA A 212 -4.02 6.56 23.20
C ALA A 212 -4.57 7.66 22.26
N ASP A 213 -3.69 8.56 21.80
CA ASP A 213 -4.05 9.53 20.76
C ASP A 213 -4.46 8.80 19.46
N ALA A 214 -3.75 7.73 19.09
CA ALA A 214 -4.08 6.91 17.92
C ALA A 214 -5.43 6.22 18.07
N GLU A 215 -5.79 5.75 19.27
CA GLU A 215 -7.11 5.20 19.55
C GLU A 215 -8.21 6.28 19.39
N ALA A 216 -7.98 7.49 19.88
CA ALA A 216 -8.93 8.59 19.73
C ALA A 216 -9.15 8.93 18.24
N ALA A 217 -8.09 8.99 17.45
CA ALA A 217 -8.17 9.19 16.00
C ALA A 217 -8.89 8.04 15.30
N ALA A 218 -8.58 6.79 15.64
CA ALA A 218 -9.26 5.61 15.09
C ALA A 218 -10.76 5.61 15.38
N ARG A 219 -11.17 5.97 16.60
CA ARG A 219 -12.59 6.12 16.99
C ARG A 219 -13.30 7.22 16.19
N ALA A 220 -12.63 8.33 15.93
CA ALA A 220 -13.19 9.40 15.10
C ALA A 220 -13.41 8.93 13.64
N LEU A 221 -12.47 8.19 13.07
CA LEU A 221 -12.57 7.61 11.73
C LEU A 221 -13.67 6.52 11.67
N GLN A 222 -13.78 5.69 12.72
CA GLN A 222 -14.84 4.68 12.82
C GLN A 222 -16.23 5.34 12.96
N ALA A 223 -16.36 6.40 13.76
CA ALA A 223 -17.57 7.18 13.85
C ALA A 223 -17.96 7.84 12.51
N GLY A 224 -16.98 8.13 11.64
CA GLY A 224 -17.19 8.58 10.27
C GLY A 224 -17.62 7.47 9.31
N GLY A 225 -17.66 6.22 9.74
CA GLY A 225 -18.19 5.08 8.98
C GLY A 225 -17.20 3.97 8.61
N ALA A 226 -15.89 4.11 8.85
CA ALA A 226 -14.93 3.02 8.63
C ALA A 226 -15.23 1.83 9.56
N HIS A 227 -15.20 0.60 9.04
CA HIS A 227 -15.53 -0.57 9.87
C HIS A 227 -14.41 -0.89 10.86
N ASN A 228 -13.18 -1.07 10.35
CA ASN A 228 -11.99 -1.29 11.17
C ASN A 228 -10.94 -0.24 10.82
N VAL A 229 -10.21 0.24 11.81
CA VAL A 229 -9.13 1.23 11.61
C VAL A 229 -7.84 0.69 12.22
N LEU A 230 -6.80 0.59 11.40
CA LEU A 230 -5.46 0.14 11.79
C LEU A 230 -4.50 1.32 11.65
N VAL A 231 -4.15 1.99 12.74
CA VAL A 231 -3.18 3.10 12.70
C VAL A 231 -1.77 2.54 12.88
N THR A 232 -0.94 2.65 11.82
CA THR A 232 0.47 2.24 11.91
C THR A 232 1.29 3.33 12.59
N LEU A 233 2.10 2.93 13.60
CA LEU A 233 2.83 3.81 14.53
C LEU A 233 4.36 3.64 14.41
N GLY A 234 4.85 3.22 13.24
CA GLY A 234 6.27 2.94 13.00
C GLY A 234 6.84 1.96 14.02
N ALA A 235 7.94 2.32 14.66
CA ALA A 235 8.59 1.49 15.69
C ALA A 235 7.71 1.21 16.92
N ARG A 236 6.64 1.94 17.12
CA ARG A 236 5.65 1.71 18.19
C ARG A 236 4.62 0.63 17.85
N GLY A 237 4.57 0.17 16.61
CA GLY A 237 3.69 -0.92 16.17
C GLY A 237 2.39 -0.47 15.50
N VAL A 238 1.28 -1.06 15.86
CA VAL A 238 -0.04 -0.79 15.26
C VAL A 238 -1.11 -0.71 16.34
N LEU A 239 -1.94 0.31 16.28
CA LEU A 239 -3.21 0.34 17.00
C LEU A 239 -4.31 -0.15 16.08
N ALA A 240 -5.03 -1.18 16.47
CA ALA A 240 -6.21 -1.68 15.77
C ALA A 240 -7.46 -1.37 16.58
N LEU A 241 -8.45 -0.77 15.91
CA LEU A 241 -9.82 -0.61 16.39
C LEU A 241 -10.74 -1.42 15.46
N THR A 242 -11.31 -2.48 15.99
CA THR A 242 -12.17 -3.39 15.22
C THR A 242 -13.64 -2.95 15.24
N ALA A 243 -14.45 -3.51 14.34
CA ALA A 243 -15.85 -3.13 14.15
C ALA A 243 -16.74 -3.32 15.40
N ASP A 244 -16.35 -4.22 16.31
CA ASP A 244 -16.99 -4.41 17.61
C ASP A 244 -16.61 -3.36 18.66
N GLY A 245 -15.78 -2.37 18.28
CA GLY A 245 -15.30 -1.30 19.16
C GLY A 245 -14.12 -1.68 20.05
N ALA A 246 -13.56 -2.90 19.89
CA ALA A 246 -12.38 -3.32 20.65
C ALA A 246 -11.11 -2.64 20.11
N ALA A 247 -10.39 -1.95 20.98
CA ALA A 247 -9.08 -1.36 20.67
C ALA A 247 -7.97 -2.25 21.21
N ARG A 248 -6.95 -2.53 20.38
CA ARG A 248 -5.77 -3.29 20.76
C ARG A 248 -4.51 -2.68 20.16
N HIS A 249 -3.50 -2.51 20.99
CA HIS A 249 -2.16 -2.13 20.55
C HIS A 249 -1.30 -3.38 20.35
N TYR A 250 -0.63 -3.45 19.19
CA TYR A 250 0.31 -4.50 18.82
C TYR A 250 1.71 -3.89 18.75
N PRO A 251 2.59 -4.14 19.71
CA PRO A 251 3.97 -3.63 19.67
C PRO A 251 4.71 -4.14 18.43
N ALA A 252 5.56 -3.29 17.84
CA ALA A 252 6.40 -3.72 16.73
C ALA A 252 7.49 -4.68 17.20
N PRO A 253 7.91 -5.65 16.38
CA PRO A 253 9.16 -6.38 16.62
C PRO A 253 10.34 -5.42 16.69
N ALA A 254 11.24 -5.65 17.66
CA ALA A 254 12.45 -4.84 17.80
C ALA A 254 13.48 -5.22 16.73
N VAL A 255 13.82 -4.27 15.86
CA VAL A 255 14.80 -4.46 14.78
C VAL A 255 15.67 -3.21 14.64
N GLN A 256 16.85 -3.35 14.03
CA GLN A 256 17.67 -2.21 13.66
C GLN A 256 17.26 -1.75 12.25
N ALA A 257 16.58 -0.62 12.15
CA ALA A 257 16.16 -0.06 10.88
C ALA A 257 17.34 0.49 10.08
N VAL A 258 17.38 0.17 8.80
CA VAL A 258 18.30 0.69 7.78
C VAL A 258 17.57 1.70 6.89
N ASP A 259 16.37 1.33 6.42
CA ASP A 259 15.54 2.15 5.55
C ASP A 259 14.06 1.82 5.81
N THR A 260 13.23 2.84 6.01
CA THR A 260 11.80 2.67 6.31
C THR A 260 10.91 2.79 5.07
N THR A 261 11.51 2.96 3.90
CA THR A 261 10.78 3.06 2.62
C THR A 261 9.94 1.80 2.41
N ALA A 262 8.70 1.98 2.00
CA ALA A 262 7.72 0.92 1.75
C ALA A 262 7.39 0.00 2.94
N ALA A 263 7.77 0.34 4.19
CA ALA A 263 7.37 -0.44 5.37
C ALA A 263 5.85 -0.51 5.54
N GLY A 264 5.16 0.61 5.36
CA GLY A 264 3.70 0.69 5.36
C GLY A 264 3.08 -0.14 4.23
N ASP A 265 3.65 -0.08 3.02
CA ASP A 265 3.18 -0.87 1.88
C ASP A 265 3.38 -2.38 2.13
N THR A 266 4.52 -2.76 2.72
CA THR A 266 4.81 -4.14 3.13
C THR A 266 3.81 -4.63 4.17
N PHE A 267 3.47 -3.79 5.15
CA PHE A 267 2.44 -4.11 6.14
C PHE A 267 1.09 -4.34 5.47
N ILE A 268 0.64 -3.43 4.60
CA ILE A 268 -0.67 -3.51 3.95
C ILE A 268 -0.76 -4.72 3.02
N GLY A 269 0.26 -4.96 2.19
CA GLY A 269 0.29 -6.13 1.31
C GLY A 269 0.28 -7.44 2.08
N GLY A 270 1.08 -7.53 3.17
CA GLY A 270 1.12 -8.70 4.04
C GLY A 270 -0.18 -8.95 4.80
N PHE A 271 -0.81 -7.87 5.31
CA PHE A 271 -2.11 -7.92 5.96
C PHE A 271 -3.18 -8.44 4.99
N ALA A 272 -3.26 -7.86 3.80
CA ALA A 272 -4.22 -8.27 2.78
C ALA A 272 -4.00 -9.73 2.33
N ALA A 273 -2.75 -10.16 2.13
CA ALA A 273 -2.43 -11.53 1.76
C ALA A 273 -2.92 -12.54 2.80
N ARG A 274 -2.76 -12.24 4.10
CA ARG A 274 -3.22 -13.12 5.18
C ARG A 274 -4.73 -13.12 5.35
N LEU A 275 -5.38 -11.97 5.20
CA LEU A 275 -6.86 -11.91 5.20
C LEU A 275 -7.43 -12.71 4.03
N ALA A 276 -6.88 -12.54 2.83
CA ALA A 276 -7.31 -13.27 1.64
C ALA A 276 -7.12 -14.80 1.80
N ALA A 277 -6.12 -15.23 2.55
CA ALA A 277 -5.91 -16.65 2.91
C ALA A 277 -6.81 -17.14 4.06
N GLY A 278 -7.74 -16.31 4.56
CA GLY A 278 -8.71 -16.68 5.61
C GLY A 278 -8.18 -16.58 7.04
N ALA A 279 -7.06 -15.90 7.27
CA ALA A 279 -6.58 -15.64 8.63
C ALA A 279 -7.48 -14.65 9.36
N ASP A 280 -7.57 -14.78 10.69
CA ASP A 280 -8.19 -13.74 11.50
C ASP A 280 -7.37 -12.45 11.53
N VAL A 281 -8.00 -11.35 11.96
CA VAL A 281 -7.40 -10.02 11.95
C VAL A 281 -6.14 -9.95 12.82
N ASP A 282 -6.15 -10.61 13.99
CA ASP A 282 -5.02 -10.64 14.93
C ASP A 282 -3.79 -11.31 14.30
N ALA A 283 -3.99 -12.47 13.69
CA ALA A 283 -2.95 -13.20 12.97
C ALA A 283 -2.43 -12.40 11.76
N ALA A 284 -3.32 -11.76 11.00
CA ALA A 284 -2.95 -10.94 9.85
C ALA A 284 -2.11 -9.72 10.26
N ILE A 285 -2.47 -9.01 11.34
CA ILE A 285 -1.69 -7.87 11.87
C ILE A 285 -0.31 -8.33 12.30
N ARG A 286 -0.19 -9.41 13.11
CA ARG A 286 1.10 -9.91 13.60
C ARG A 286 2.02 -10.35 12.47
N PHE A 287 1.47 -11.01 11.47
CA PHE A 287 2.22 -11.40 10.28
C PHE A 287 2.72 -10.17 9.51
N ALA A 288 1.84 -9.21 9.23
CA ALA A 288 2.16 -7.99 8.52
C ALA A 288 3.24 -7.16 9.24
N GLN A 289 3.18 -7.09 10.58
CA GLN A 289 4.22 -6.43 11.38
C GLN A 289 5.58 -7.11 11.26
N ARG A 290 5.64 -8.46 11.25
CA ARG A 290 6.91 -9.17 11.07
C ARG A 290 7.48 -8.89 9.67
N ALA A 291 6.63 -8.89 8.63
CA ALA A 291 7.06 -8.56 7.28
C ALA A 291 7.61 -7.14 7.19
N ALA A 292 6.87 -6.15 7.73
CA ALA A 292 7.30 -4.76 7.76
C ALA A 292 8.58 -4.56 8.60
N ALA A 293 8.72 -5.25 9.74
CA ALA A 293 9.92 -5.19 10.56
C ALA A 293 11.14 -5.76 9.82
N LEU A 294 10.97 -6.82 9.03
CA LEU A 294 12.07 -7.37 8.22
C LEU A 294 12.41 -6.44 7.05
N SER A 295 11.42 -5.81 6.39
CA SER A 295 11.68 -4.89 5.29
C SER A 295 12.54 -3.71 5.71
N VAL A 296 12.30 -3.11 6.87
CA VAL A 296 13.09 -1.94 7.32
C VAL A 296 14.54 -2.24 7.64
N THR A 297 14.95 -3.51 7.71
CA THR A 297 16.36 -3.90 7.88
C THR A 297 17.17 -3.87 6.58
N ARG A 298 16.53 -3.53 5.46
CA ARG A 298 17.10 -3.53 4.12
C ARG A 298 16.86 -2.20 3.43
N ALA A 299 17.72 -1.83 2.49
CA ALA A 299 17.58 -0.59 1.73
C ALA A 299 16.59 -0.74 0.56
N GLY A 300 15.89 0.34 0.24
CA GLY A 300 15.01 0.50 -0.92
C GLY A 300 13.55 0.10 -0.67
N ALA A 301 12.68 0.39 -1.64
CA ALA A 301 11.25 0.08 -1.59
C ALA A 301 11.01 -1.43 -1.88
N GLN A 302 10.71 -1.79 -3.13
CA GLN A 302 10.43 -3.19 -3.50
C GLN A 302 11.57 -4.16 -3.20
N PRO A 303 12.86 -3.80 -3.34
CA PRO A 303 13.96 -4.71 -2.97
C PRO A 303 13.98 -5.11 -1.50
N SER A 304 13.46 -4.29 -0.59
CA SER A 304 13.44 -4.57 0.84
C SER A 304 12.34 -5.56 1.27
N ILE A 305 11.28 -5.69 0.47
CA ILE A 305 10.09 -6.48 0.79
C ILE A 305 10.46 -7.98 0.89
N PRO A 306 10.21 -8.63 2.04
CA PRO A 306 10.55 -10.04 2.22
C PRO A 306 9.60 -10.97 1.47
N THR A 307 10.08 -12.19 1.27
CA THR A 307 9.27 -13.32 0.79
C THR A 307 8.61 -14.05 1.96
N LEU A 308 7.58 -14.84 1.67
CA LEU A 308 6.92 -15.70 2.67
C LEU A 308 7.90 -16.68 3.33
N ALA A 309 8.86 -17.22 2.57
CA ALA A 309 9.85 -18.16 3.07
C ALA A 309 10.76 -17.54 4.14
N GLU A 310 11.07 -16.25 4.04
CA GLU A 310 11.90 -15.52 5.01
C GLU A 310 11.16 -15.20 6.32
N LEU A 311 9.85 -15.38 6.38
CA LEU A 311 9.03 -15.18 7.57
C LEU A 311 8.66 -16.51 8.26
N ALA A 312 9.04 -17.65 7.70
CA ALA A 312 8.71 -18.98 8.21
C ALA A 312 9.58 -19.41 9.40
N ASP A 313 10.67 -18.70 9.67
CA ASP A 313 11.57 -18.86 10.81
C ASP A 313 11.16 -17.87 11.93
#